data_41144d263163c0e9a3f390fe4cec2886
#
_entry.id   41144d263163c0e9a3f390fe4cec2886
#
_cell.length_a   1.000
_cell.length_b   1.000
_cell.length_c   1.000
_cell.angle_alpha   90.00
_cell.angle_beta   90.00
_cell.angle_gamma   90.00
#
_symmetry.space_group_name_H-M   'P 1'
#
loop_
_entity.id
_entity.type
_entity.pdbx_description
1 polymer ?
#
loop_
_entity_poly.entity_id
_entity_poly.type
_entity_poly.pdbx_seq_one_letter_code
_entity_poly.pdbx_strand_id
1 'polypeptide(L)'
;AKKIRELKRYLDERGLKTPVFGNVYVLPLRAAEKFSKAEPPGCWAAPELVERLREEAVAEDKGVAARLERAAKMVAIIRGIGLAGAYLGGTHDAKQLTWVVKRADELQANWEEHAEEISYSPKGGYFYFDKTTQTPPKSRDMLPVMFDTAITIGKPLSGLLTGIFKVLDSNKTTAHLVERGEFAVKQSLFGCHACGNCVLGLMEYTCPMTCPKNMRNGPCGGTHQGQCEVYPDKPCIWVQVYERAEAGRRVDELKTFIPARHRELEGTSSYINYFLGRDSRPERRQPLVQITPASK
;
A
#
# COMPACT_ATOMS: atom_id res chain seq x y z
N ALA A 1 7.49 -9.01 -16.21
CA ALA A 1 8.27 -7.97 -16.92
C ALA A 1 7.46 -6.69 -17.14
N LYS A 2 6.24 -6.76 -17.71
CA LYS A 2 5.45 -5.58 -18.11
C LYS A 2 5.23 -4.57 -16.95
N LYS A 3 4.80 -5.01 -15.77
CA LYS A 3 4.60 -4.15 -14.58
C LYS A 3 5.89 -3.48 -14.09
N ILE A 4 7.01 -4.18 -14.19
CA ILE A 4 8.32 -3.66 -13.77
C ILE A 4 8.80 -2.59 -14.77
N ARG A 5 8.59 -2.80 -16.07
CA ARG A 5 8.86 -1.79 -17.11
C ARG A 5 8.04 -0.51 -16.90
N GLU A 6 6.75 -0.64 -16.56
CA GLU A 6 5.87 0.48 -16.24
C GLU A 6 6.37 1.28 -15.04
N LEU A 7 6.76 0.59 -13.96
CA LEU A 7 7.35 1.24 -12.79
C LEU A 7 8.64 1.98 -13.16
N LYS A 8 9.55 1.34 -13.90
CA LYS A 8 10.79 1.96 -14.33
C LYS A 8 10.53 3.21 -15.17
N ARG A 9 9.64 3.12 -16.16
CA ARG A 9 9.24 4.27 -16.99
C ARG A 9 8.70 5.42 -16.12
N TYR A 10 7.81 5.12 -15.15
CA TYR A 10 7.27 6.11 -14.25
C TYR A 10 8.34 6.85 -13.44
N LEU A 11 9.33 6.12 -12.94
CA LEU A 11 10.44 6.72 -12.20
C LEU A 11 11.31 7.60 -13.11
N ASP A 12 11.60 7.14 -14.32
CA ASP A 12 12.43 7.86 -15.30
C ASP A 12 11.75 9.15 -15.75
N GLU A 13 10.46 9.11 -16.11
CA GLU A 13 9.68 10.27 -16.53
C GLU A 13 9.62 11.37 -15.46
N ARG A 14 9.79 11.01 -14.19
CA ARG A 14 9.82 11.94 -13.04
C ARG A 14 11.22 12.31 -12.57
N GLY A 15 12.24 11.81 -13.24
CA GLY A 15 13.64 12.05 -12.85
C GLY A 15 13.99 11.45 -11.47
N LEU A 16 13.24 10.45 -11.00
CA LEU A 16 13.48 9.81 -9.72
C LEU A 16 14.61 8.80 -9.87
N LYS A 17 15.73 9.05 -9.18
CA LYS A 17 16.94 8.20 -9.22
C LYS A 17 16.97 7.13 -8.13
N THR A 18 15.82 6.78 -7.55
CA THR A 18 15.74 5.76 -6.51
C THR A 18 16.10 4.40 -7.08
N PRO A 19 17.12 3.70 -6.52
CA PRO A 19 17.47 2.37 -6.98
C PRO A 19 16.36 1.37 -6.66
N VAL A 20 15.94 0.61 -7.67
CA VAL A 20 14.91 -0.44 -7.53
C VAL A 20 15.54 -1.80 -7.74
N PHE A 21 15.31 -2.72 -6.81
CA PHE A 21 15.74 -4.11 -6.91
C PHE A 21 14.55 -5.00 -7.23
N GLY A 22 14.72 -5.90 -8.18
CA GLY A 22 13.73 -6.93 -8.48
C GLY A 22 13.88 -8.13 -7.55
N ASN A 23 12.77 -8.66 -7.03
CA ASN A 23 12.79 -9.89 -6.26
C ASN A 23 12.68 -11.10 -7.19
N VAL A 24 13.65 -12.01 -7.12
CA VAL A 24 13.68 -13.29 -7.83
C VAL A 24 13.70 -14.42 -6.82
N TYR A 25 12.72 -15.29 -6.88
CA TYR A 25 12.60 -16.40 -5.98
C TYR A 25 12.80 -17.72 -6.75
N VAL A 26 13.77 -18.54 -6.32
CA VAL A 26 13.97 -19.91 -6.84
C VAL A 26 12.82 -20.76 -6.29
N LEU A 27 11.70 -20.79 -7.01
CA LEU A 27 10.41 -21.23 -6.53
C LEU A 27 10.27 -22.78 -6.63
N PRO A 28 10.29 -23.52 -5.50
CA PRO A 28 9.98 -24.95 -5.51
C PRO A 28 8.48 -25.19 -5.55
N LEU A 29 8.05 -26.35 -6.08
CA LEU A 29 6.64 -26.73 -6.21
C LEU A 29 5.83 -26.54 -4.93
N ARG A 30 6.34 -27.02 -3.78
CA ARG A 30 5.63 -26.88 -2.47
C ARG A 30 5.34 -25.43 -2.09
N ALA A 31 6.26 -24.50 -2.40
CA ALA A 31 6.03 -23.09 -2.15
C ALA A 31 5.04 -22.50 -3.15
N ALA A 32 5.12 -22.87 -4.42
CA ALA A 32 4.19 -22.44 -5.45
C ALA A 32 2.75 -22.85 -5.15
N GLU A 33 2.54 -24.06 -4.65
CA GLU A 33 1.21 -24.55 -4.23
C GLU A 33 0.63 -23.79 -3.04
N LYS A 34 1.47 -23.32 -2.11
CA LYS A 34 1.04 -22.43 -1.04
C LYS A 34 0.73 -21.04 -1.58
N PHE A 35 1.59 -20.50 -2.42
CA PHE A 35 1.40 -19.17 -3.02
C PHE A 35 0.16 -19.10 -3.91
N SER A 36 -0.22 -20.22 -4.57
CA SER A 36 -1.46 -20.26 -5.35
C SER A 36 -2.73 -20.13 -4.49
N LYS A 37 -2.60 -20.41 -3.18
CA LYS A 37 -3.65 -20.23 -2.17
C LYS A 37 -3.52 -18.92 -1.38
N ALA A 38 -2.63 -18.01 -1.84
CA ALA A 38 -2.27 -16.78 -1.12
C ALA A 38 -1.70 -17.04 0.29
N GLU A 39 -0.94 -18.12 0.47
CA GLU A 39 -0.26 -18.47 1.72
C GLU A 39 1.28 -18.35 1.54
N PRO A 40 1.98 -17.43 2.24
CA PRO A 40 1.42 -16.38 3.11
C PRO A 40 0.72 -15.25 2.34
N PRO A 41 -0.09 -14.42 3.00
CA PRO A 41 -0.73 -13.27 2.37
C PRO A 41 0.28 -12.38 1.62
N GLY A 42 -0.11 -11.89 0.44
CA GLY A 42 0.77 -11.11 -0.43
C GLY A 42 1.65 -11.92 -1.38
N CYS A 43 1.72 -13.24 -1.21
CA CYS A 43 2.36 -14.14 -2.18
C CYS A 43 1.32 -14.72 -3.13
N TRP A 44 1.68 -14.76 -4.42
CA TRP A 44 0.82 -15.32 -5.45
C TRP A 44 1.64 -16.10 -6.48
N ALA A 45 1.16 -17.29 -6.84
CA ALA A 45 1.65 -18.06 -7.97
C ALA A 45 0.49 -18.36 -8.93
N ALA A 46 0.71 -18.09 -10.20
CA ALA A 46 -0.31 -18.37 -11.22
C ALA A 46 -0.57 -19.87 -11.33
N PRO A 47 -1.82 -20.31 -11.56
CA PRO A 47 -2.14 -21.73 -11.73
C PRO A 47 -1.30 -22.40 -12.83
N GLU A 48 -1.09 -21.71 -13.94
CA GLU A 48 -0.26 -22.20 -15.05
C GLU A 48 1.20 -22.45 -14.64
N LEU A 49 1.74 -21.60 -13.77
CA LEU A 49 3.09 -21.81 -13.23
C LEU A 49 3.14 -23.02 -12.30
N VAL A 50 2.11 -23.21 -11.46
CA VAL A 50 2.04 -24.37 -10.55
C VAL A 50 1.99 -25.67 -11.36
N GLU A 51 1.20 -25.72 -12.42
CA GLU A 51 1.10 -26.91 -13.29
C GLU A 51 2.43 -27.22 -13.95
N ARG A 52 3.08 -26.21 -14.53
CA ARG A 52 4.42 -26.37 -15.11
C ARG A 52 5.44 -26.89 -14.09
N LEU A 53 5.39 -26.40 -12.84
CA LEU A 53 6.27 -26.91 -11.78
C LEU A 53 5.97 -28.36 -11.40
N ARG A 54 4.72 -28.83 -11.51
CA ARG A 54 4.37 -30.24 -11.32
C ARG A 54 4.96 -31.11 -12.41
N GLU A 55 4.87 -30.69 -13.65
CA GLU A 55 5.49 -31.38 -14.79
C GLU A 55 7.01 -31.46 -14.62
N GLU A 56 7.66 -30.36 -14.27
CA GLU A 56 9.10 -30.30 -14.02
C GLU A 56 9.54 -31.18 -12.83
N ALA A 57 8.71 -31.34 -11.82
CA ALA A 57 9.01 -32.14 -10.62
C ALA A 57 9.07 -33.65 -10.90
N VAL A 58 8.62 -34.11 -12.05
CA VAL A 58 8.73 -35.53 -12.49
C VAL A 58 10.16 -35.89 -12.89
N ALA A 59 11.01 -34.89 -13.22
CA ALA A 59 12.41 -35.13 -13.57
C ALA A 59 13.20 -35.72 -12.39
N GLU A 60 14.30 -36.42 -12.70
CA GLU A 60 15.18 -37.05 -11.70
C GLU A 60 15.67 -36.06 -10.63
N ASP A 61 15.97 -34.82 -11.03
CA ASP A 61 16.42 -33.73 -10.13
C ASP A 61 15.25 -33.01 -9.43
N LYS A 62 14.02 -33.50 -9.56
CA LYS A 62 12.79 -32.92 -9.00
C LYS A 62 12.60 -31.45 -9.42
N GLY A 63 12.96 -31.12 -10.66
CA GLY A 63 12.82 -29.79 -11.25
C GLY A 63 13.81 -28.74 -10.74
N VAL A 64 14.93 -29.16 -10.16
CA VAL A 64 15.96 -28.23 -9.66
C VAL A 64 16.55 -27.40 -10.81
N ALA A 65 16.98 -28.05 -11.88
CA ALA A 65 17.57 -27.37 -13.03
C ALA A 65 16.59 -26.39 -13.67
N ALA A 66 15.33 -26.78 -13.88
CA ALA A 66 14.30 -25.92 -14.49
C ALA A 66 14.02 -24.65 -13.67
N ARG A 67 13.90 -24.78 -12.34
CA ARG A 67 13.65 -23.60 -11.49
C ARG A 67 14.86 -22.67 -11.38
N LEU A 68 16.09 -23.19 -11.42
CA LEU A 68 17.30 -22.38 -11.46
C LEU A 68 17.42 -21.63 -12.79
N GLU A 69 17.15 -22.29 -13.92
CA GLU A 69 17.12 -21.66 -15.25
C GLU A 69 16.07 -20.54 -15.30
N ARG A 70 14.88 -20.78 -14.76
CA ARG A 70 13.84 -19.75 -14.65
C ARG A 70 14.29 -18.56 -13.80
N ALA A 71 14.97 -18.80 -12.68
CA ALA A 71 15.52 -17.73 -11.85
C ALA A 71 16.60 -16.93 -12.61
N ALA A 72 17.47 -17.59 -13.36
CA ALA A 72 18.48 -16.94 -14.19
C ALA A 72 17.85 -16.06 -15.28
N LYS A 73 16.84 -16.54 -15.98
CA LYS A 73 16.04 -15.76 -16.93
C LYS A 73 15.42 -14.53 -16.27
N MET A 74 14.86 -14.68 -15.07
CA MET A 74 14.28 -13.53 -14.32
C MET A 74 15.34 -12.49 -13.95
N VAL A 75 16.54 -12.91 -13.56
CA VAL A 75 17.67 -11.98 -13.31
C VAL A 75 18.06 -11.24 -14.58
N ALA A 76 18.19 -11.93 -15.71
CA ALA A 76 18.48 -11.31 -16.99
C ALA A 76 17.42 -10.28 -17.40
N ILE A 77 16.13 -10.59 -17.19
CA ILE A 77 15.01 -9.67 -17.44
C ILE A 77 15.11 -8.42 -16.56
N ILE A 78 15.38 -8.56 -15.26
CA ILE A 78 15.51 -7.45 -14.33
C ILE A 78 16.64 -6.51 -14.74
N ARG A 79 17.79 -7.06 -15.10
CA ARG A 79 18.93 -6.29 -15.61
C ARG A 79 18.62 -5.61 -16.95
N GLY A 80 17.97 -6.33 -17.88
CA GLY A 80 17.59 -5.80 -19.19
C GLY A 80 16.60 -4.65 -19.12
N ILE A 81 15.71 -4.64 -18.12
CA ILE A 81 14.79 -3.51 -17.84
C ILE A 81 15.55 -2.31 -17.25
N GLY A 82 16.78 -2.49 -16.76
CA GLY A 82 17.60 -1.42 -16.18
C GLY A 82 17.30 -1.17 -14.69
N LEU A 83 16.89 -2.19 -13.93
CA LEU A 83 16.82 -2.09 -12.48
C LEU A 83 18.25 -2.13 -11.89
N ALA A 84 18.38 -1.63 -10.65
CA ALA A 84 19.67 -1.56 -9.95
C ALA A 84 20.25 -2.93 -9.59
N GLY A 85 19.41 -3.98 -9.51
CA GLY A 85 19.85 -5.33 -9.24
C GLY A 85 18.69 -6.28 -8.98
N ALA A 86 19.02 -7.54 -8.66
CA ALA A 86 18.07 -8.58 -8.29
C ALA A 86 18.39 -9.10 -6.88
N TYR A 87 17.36 -9.25 -6.06
CA TYR A 87 17.43 -9.99 -4.81
C TYR A 87 17.05 -11.45 -5.07
N LEU A 88 17.98 -12.36 -4.83
CA LEU A 88 17.79 -13.80 -5.03
C LEU A 88 17.39 -14.47 -3.72
N GLY A 89 16.24 -15.13 -3.70
CA GLY A 89 15.73 -15.92 -2.58
C GLY A 89 15.30 -17.33 -2.99
N GLY A 90 14.83 -18.11 -2.02
CA GLY A 90 14.30 -19.45 -2.26
C GLY A 90 15.33 -20.58 -2.26
N THR A 91 16.62 -20.27 -2.18
CA THR A 91 17.71 -21.21 -1.92
C THR A 91 18.78 -20.55 -1.08
N HIS A 92 19.47 -21.33 -0.25
CA HIS A 92 20.64 -20.92 0.53
C HIS A 92 21.93 -21.61 0.07
N ASP A 93 21.86 -22.36 -1.03
CA ASP A 93 23.02 -23.04 -1.62
C ASP A 93 23.83 -22.04 -2.48
N ALA A 94 25.04 -21.73 -2.00
CA ALA A 94 25.93 -20.82 -2.69
C ALA A 94 26.30 -21.25 -4.11
N LYS A 95 26.36 -22.56 -4.38
CA LYS A 95 26.63 -23.09 -5.72
C LYS A 95 25.46 -22.80 -6.67
N GLN A 96 24.23 -23.01 -6.20
CA GLN A 96 23.03 -22.69 -6.98
C GLN A 96 22.94 -21.18 -7.24
N LEU A 97 23.19 -20.33 -6.23
CA LEU A 97 23.18 -18.87 -6.41
C LEU A 97 24.23 -18.43 -7.42
N THR A 98 25.45 -18.93 -7.31
CA THR A 98 26.55 -18.64 -8.25
C THR A 98 26.19 -19.08 -9.67
N TRP A 99 25.59 -20.26 -9.80
CA TRP A 99 25.17 -20.77 -11.09
C TRP A 99 24.09 -19.86 -11.71
N VAL A 100 23.09 -19.44 -10.96
CA VAL A 100 22.02 -18.53 -11.44
C VAL A 100 22.62 -17.21 -11.95
N VAL A 101 23.58 -16.63 -11.21
CA VAL A 101 24.20 -15.37 -11.62
C VAL A 101 24.98 -15.53 -12.94
N LYS A 102 25.82 -16.55 -13.05
CA LYS A 102 26.60 -16.85 -14.28
C LYS A 102 25.68 -17.13 -15.46
N ARG A 103 24.66 -17.94 -15.23
CA ARG A 103 23.69 -18.27 -16.28
C ARG A 103 22.90 -17.04 -16.74
N ALA A 104 22.57 -16.14 -15.85
CA ALA A 104 21.92 -14.87 -16.19
C ALA A 104 22.80 -13.98 -17.07
N ASP A 105 24.12 -14.02 -16.88
CA ASP A 105 25.07 -13.29 -17.77
C ASP A 105 25.03 -13.84 -19.19
N GLU A 106 24.96 -15.16 -19.35
CA GLU A 106 24.86 -15.81 -20.67
C GLU A 106 23.52 -15.49 -21.36
N LEU A 107 22.42 -15.39 -20.59
CA LEU A 107 21.08 -15.12 -21.09
C LEU A 107 20.79 -13.63 -21.35
N GLN A 108 21.71 -12.75 -20.99
CA GLN A 108 21.47 -11.30 -21.00
C GLN A 108 21.14 -10.75 -22.39
N ALA A 109 21.73 -11.30 -23.46
CA ALA A 109 21.50 -10.83 -24.82
C ALA A 109 20.04 -11.00 -25.29
N ASN A 110 19.36 -12.03 -24.84
CA ASN A 110 18.00 -12.41 -25.27
C ASN A 110 16.95 -12.19 -24.16
N TRP A 111 17.18 -11.28 -23.25
CA TRP A 111 16.32 -11.08 -22.09
C TRP A 111 14.86 -10.73 -22.46
N GLU A 112 14.60 -10.13 -23.60
CA GLU A 112 13.24 -9.79 -24.05
C GLU A 112 12.44 -11.03 -24.40
N GLU A 113 13.03 -12.01 -25.08
CA GLU A 113 12.41 -13.29 -25.39
C GLU A 113 12.05 -14.04 -24.12
N HIS A 114 12.96 -14.02 -23.13
CA HIS A 114 12.68 -14.62 -21.82
C HIS A 114 11.56 -13.90 -21.06
N ALA A 115 11.40 -12.59 -21.26
CA ALA A 115 10.33 -11.81 -20.65
C ALA A 115 8.94 -12.19 -21.21
N GLU A 116 8.87 -12.62 -22.45
CA GLU A 116 7.64 -13.14 -23.06
C GLU A 116 7.36 -14.59 -22.63
N GLU A 117 8.39 -15.43 -22.59
CA GLU A 117 8.29 -16.81 -22.13
C GLU A 117 7.80 -16.91 -20.67
N ILE A 118 8.33 -16.04 -19.78
CA ILE A 118 7.96 -16.03 -18.36
C ILE A 118 6.83 -15.01 -18.14
N SER A 119 5.67 -15.27 -18.72
CA SER A 119 4.48 -14.45 -18.56
C SER A 119 3.28 -15.32 -18.18
N TYR A 120 2.82 -15.20 -16.93
CA TYR A 120 1.72 -15.96 -16.37
C TYR A 120 0.53 -15.08 -16.02
N SER A 121 -0.64 -15.69 -15.82
CA SER A 121 -1.84 -15.01 -15.33
C SER A 121 -1.64 -14.36 -13.93
N PRO A 122 -2.38 -13.28 -13.63
CA PRO A 122 -3.32 -12.60 -14.51
C PRO A 122 -2.59 -11.78 -15.59
N LYS A 123 -2.85 -12.12 -16.84
CA LYS A 123 -2.36 -11.32 -17.97
C LYS A 123 -3.04 -9.96 -17.92
N GLY A 124 -2.27 -8.88 -17.94
CA GLY A 124 -2.81 -7.54 -17.89
C GLY A 124 -3.23 -7.06 -16.49
N GLY A 125 -2.67 -7.61 -15.42
CA GLY A 125 -2.92 -7.14 -14.06
C GLY A 125 -2.77 -5.61 -13.91
N TYR A 126 -3.26 -5.07 -12.81
CA TYR A 126 -3.38 -3.65 -12.56
C TYR A 126 -2.08 -2.86 -12.83
N PHE A 127 -2.16 -1.85 -13.72
CA PHE A 127 -1.07 -0.93 -14.01
C PHE A 127 -1.51 0.48 -13.63
N TYR A 128 -0.84 1.09 -12.67
CA TYR A 128 -1.14 2.43 -12.17
C TYR A 128 -1.01 3.53 -13.24
N PHE A 129 -0.22 3.27 -14.29
CA PHE A 129 0.19 4.29 -15.24
C PHE A 129 -0.39 4.09 -16.63
N ASP A 130 -1.17 3.05 -16.82
CA ASP A 130 -1.89 2.82 -18.07
C ASP A 130 -3.23 3.57 -18.03
N LYS A 131 -3.28 4.71 -18.71
CA LYS A 131 -4.49 5.53 -18.80
C LYS A 131 -5.68 4.80 -19.44
N THR A 132 -5.42 3.73 -20.20
CA THR A 132 -6.46 2.98 -20.91
C THR A 132 -7.24 2.05 -19.98
N THR A 133 -6.66 1.71 -18.82
CA THR A 133 -7.26 0.80 -17.83
C THR A 133 -7.84 1.53 -16.62
N GLN A 134 -7.73 2.87 -16.57
CA GLN A 134 -8.30 3.65 -15.48
C GLN A 134 -9.82 3.62 -15.57
N THR A 135 -10.46 3.06 -14.57
CA THR A 135 -11.89 3.21 -14.35
C THR A 135 -12.17 4.70 -14.13
N PRO A 136 -13.20 5.29 -14.76
CA PRO A 136 -13.52 6.67 -14.48
C PRO A 136 -13.80 6.87 -12.99
N PRO A 137 -13.34 7.98 -12.39
CA PRO A 137 -13.53 8.23 -10.97
C PRO A 137 -15.03 8.19 -10.62
N LYS A 138 -15.38 7.50 -9.55
CA LYS A 138 -16.74 7.50 -9.00
C LYS A 138 -17.12 8.91 -8.57
N SER A 139 -18.42 9.22 -8.64
CA SER A 139 -18.91 10.48 -8.09
C SER A 139 -18.54 10.61 -6.61
N ARG A 140 -18.25 11.83 -6.18
CA ARG A 140 -17.90 12.10 -4.77
C ARG A 140 -19.11 11.83 -3.88
N ASP A 141 -18.90 11.05 -2.81
CA ASP A 141 -19.93 10.79 -1.81
C ASP A 141 -20.40 12.11 -1.16
N MET A 142 -21.69 12.26 -0.90
CA MET A 142 -22.25 13.47 -0.26
C MET A 142 -21.73 13.68 1.17
N LEU A 143 -21.48 12.60 1.90
CA LEU A 143 -21.07 12.64 3.31
C LEU A 143 -19.76 13.41 3.53
N PRO A 144 -18.66 13.17 2.81
CA PRO A 144 -17.45 13.99 2.86
C PRO A 144 -17.71 15.47 2.54
N VAL A 145 -18.59 15.77 1.60
CA VAL A 145 -18.93 17.16 1.23
C VAL A 145 -19.60 17.88 2.39
N MET A 146 -20.58 17.24 3.04
CA MET A 146 -21.28 17.82 4.20
C MET A 146 -20.33 18.11 5.35
N PHE A 147 -19.45 17.15 5.71
CA PHE A 147 -18.49 17.34 6.80
C PHE A 147 -17.43 18.39 6.47
N ASP A 148 -16.92 18.44 5.25
CA ASP A 148 -15.96 19.49 4.84
C ASP A 148 -16.59 20.88 4.92
N THR A 149 -17.85 21.01 4.52
CA THR A 149 -18.60 22.27 4.60
C THR A 149 -18.78 22.68 6.08
N ALA A 150 -19.20 21.77 6.95
CA ALA A 150 -19.39 22.02 8.35
C ALA A 150 -18.07 22.45 9.05
N ILE A 151 -16.95 21.79 8.73
CA ILE A 151 -15.62 22.15 9.27
C ILE A 151 -15.19 23.53 8.76
N THR A 152 -15.45 23.84 7.48
CA THR A 152 -15.09 25.13 6.90
C THR A 152 -15.87 26.29 7.54
N ILE A 153 -17.17 26.08 7.78
CA ILE A 153 -18.02 27.05 8.49
C ILE A 153 -17.58 27.21 9.95
N GLY A 154 -17.11 26.13 10.60
CA GLY A 154 -16.66 26.15 11.99
C GLY A 154 -15.30 26.85 12.24
N LYS A 155 -14.47 27.06 11.19
CA LYS A 155 -13.13 27.67 11.34
C LYS A 155 -13.13 29.04 12.02
N PRO A 156 -13.99 30.02 11.69
CA PRO A 156 -14.02 31.31 12.38
C PRO A 156 -14.44 31.21 13.85
N LEU A 157 -15.09 30.12 14.24
CA LEU A 157 -15.52 29.83 15.61
C LEU A 157 -14.50 29.02 16.42
N SER A 158 -13.34 28.75 15.88
CA SER A 158 -12.33 27.84 16.49
C SER A 158 -11.91 28.33 17.90
N GLY A 159 -11.73 29.62 18.11
CA GLY A 159 -11.40 30.17 19.42
C GLY A 159 -12.48 29.95 20.48
N LEU A 160 -13.75 30.15 20.11
CA LEU A 160 -14.89 29.88 20.99
C LEU A 160 -14.98 28.38 21.32
N LEU A 161 -14.84 27.53 20.30
CA LEU A 161 -14.86 26.07 20.47
C LEU A 161 -13.72 25.57 21.36
N THR A 162 -12.52 26.15 21.24
CA THR A 162 -11.40 25.86 22.14
C THR A 162 -11.73 26.18 23.58
N GLY A 163 -12.36 27.36 23.85
CA GLY A 163 -12.84 27.72 25.17
C GLY A 163 -13.86 26.71 25.75
N ILE A 164 -14.85 26.32 24.94
CA ILE A 164 -15.86 25.36 25.34
C ILE A 164 -15.21 24.02 25.66
N PHE A 165 -14.36 23.46 24.76
CA PHE A 165 -13.70 22.18 24.99
C PHE A 165 -12.74 22.20 26.18
N LYS A 166 -12.10 23.33 26.48
CA LYS A 166 -11.29 23.49 27.69
C LYS A 166 -12.13 23.38 28.98
N VAL A 167 -13.33 23.93 28.97
CA VAL A 167 -14.29 23.81 30.11
C VAL A 167 -14.78 22.38 30.21
N LEU A 168 -15.16 21.74 29.11
CA LEU A 168 -15.63 20.34 29.10
C LEU A 168 -14.56 19.35 29.56
N ASP A 169 -13.29 19.62 29.25
CA ASP A 169 -12.14 18.79 29.65
C ASP A 169 -11.73 18.99 31.13
N SER A 170 -12.14 20.09 31.75
CA SER A 170 -11.81 20.36 33.17
C SER A 170 -12.41 19.36 34.15
N ASN A 171 -13.47 18.66 33.74
CA ASN A 171 -14.13 17.63 34.54
C ASN A 171 -14.12 16.28 33.78
N LYS A 172 -13.61 15.24 34.45
CA LYS A 172 -13.52 13.87 33.87
C LYS A 172 -14.86 13.33 33.39
N THR A 173 -15.95 13.63 34.10
CA THR A 173 -17.29 13.15 33.73
C THR A 173 -17.77 13.80 32.44
N THR A 174 -17.60 15.12 32.29
CA THR A 174 -17.99 15.83 31.05
C THR A 174 -17.11 15.43 29.86
N ALA A 175 -15.82 15.30 30.07
CA ALA A 175 -14.89 14.82 29.05
C ALA A 175 -15.27 13.42 28.54
N HIS A 176 -15.59 12.50 29.46
CA HIS A 176 -16.03 11.14 29.11
C HIS A 176 -17.40 11.12 28.42
N LEU A 177 -18.32 12.00 28.80
CA LEU A 177 -19.62 12.10 28.10
C LEU A 177 -19.44 12.57 26.64
N VAL A 178 -18.56 13.57 26.43
CA VAL A 178 -18.20 14.05 25.07
C VAL A 178 -17.57 12.93 24.26
N GLU A 179 -16.61 12.20 24.85
CA GLU A 179 -15.95 11.05 24.20
C GLU A 179 -16.97 9.99 23.77
N ARG A 180 -17.87 9.58 24.67
CA ARG A 180 -18.89 8.56 24.37
C ARG A 180 -19.86 9.01 23.29
N GLY A 181 -20.31 10.26 23.31
CA GLY A 181 -21.16 10.83 22.27
C GLY A 181 -20.46 10.88 20.91
N GLU A 182 -19.23 11.36 20.91
CA GLU A 182 -18.38 11.39 19.71
C GLU A 182 -18.17 9.97 19.14
N PHE A 183 -17.81 9.02 20.01
CA PHE A 183 -17.58 7.64 19.64
C PHE A 183 -18.82 6.99 19.03
N ALA A 184 -19.98 7.13 19.67
CA ALA A 184 -21.24 6.56 19.18
C ALA A 184 -21.57 7.02 17.75
N VAL A 185 -21.43 8.31 17.47
CA VAL A 185 -21.65 8.87 16.13
C VAL A 185 -20.60 8.38 15.14
N LYS A 186 -19.31 8.46 15.50
CA LYS A 186 -18.23 8.06 14.60
C LYS A 186 -18.15 6.55 14.39
N GLN A 187 -18.53 5.75 15.39
CA GLN A 187 -18.61 4.30 15.27
C GLN A 187 -19.65 3.90 14.22
N SER A 188 -20.86 4.46 14.30
CA SER A 188 -21.94 4.12 13.37
C SER A 188 -21.70 4.59 11.95
N LEU A 189 -21.06 5.76 11.77
CA LEU A 189 -20.81 6.33 10.43
C LEU A 189 -19.50 5.88 9.77
N PHE A 190 -18.45 5.63 10.54
CA PHE A 190 -17.09 5.44 10.03
C PHE A 190 -16.37 4.20 10.62
N GLY A 191 -17.01 3.40 11.46
CA GLY A 191 -16.36 2.28 12.14
C GLY A 191 -15.20 2.74 13.05
N CYS A 192 -15.39 3.81 13.82
CA CYS A 192 -14.36 4.42 14.67
C CYS A 192 -13.82 3.45 15.73
N HIS A 193 -12.52 3.52 16.00
CA HIS A 193 -11.81 2.71 17.00
C HIS A 193 -11.36 3.53 18.23
N ALA A 194 -11.96 4.69 18.47
CA ALA A 194 -11.65 5.57 19.62
C ALA A 194 -10.16 5.83 19.84
N CYS A 195 -9.38 6.00 18.75
CA CYS A 195 -7.92 6.16 18.86
C CYS A 195 -7.45 7.54 19.39
N GLY A 196 -8.36 8.48 19.61
CA GLY A 196 -8.07 9.83 20.10
C GLY A 196 -7.33 10.77 19.14
N ASN A 197 -6.76 10.25 18.07
CA ASN A 197 -5.97 10.96 17.05
C ASN A 197 -6.67 10.91 15.70
N CYS A 198 -7.78 11.61 15.53
CA CYS A 198 -8.64 11.49 14.36
C CYS A 198 -8.01 12.11 13.12
N VAL A 199 -7.92 11.34 12.03
CA VAL A 199 -7.42 11.77 10.71
C VAL A 199 -8.50 11.65 9.62
N LEU A 200 -9.77 11.48 9.99
CA LEU A 200 -10.88 11.28 9.06
C LEU A 200 -10.91 12.32 7.94
N GLY A 201 -10.74 13.60 8.28
CA GLY A 201 -10.75 14.68 7.30
C GLY A 201 -9.59 14.63 6.29
N LEU A 202 -8.47 13.98 6.64
CA LEU A 202 -7.34 13.76 5.72
C LEU A 202 -7.53 12.50 4.86
N MET A 203 -8.42 11.60 5.27
CA MET A 203 -8.64 10.28 4.69
C MET A 203 -10.00 10.15 4.00
N GLU A 204 -10.51 11.23 3.44
CA GLU A 204 -11.80 11.27 2.74
C GLU A 204 -12.93 10.62 3.55
N TYR A 205 -12.94 10.87 4.86
CA TYR A 205 -13.91 10.29 5.81
C TYR A 205 -13.97 8.76 5.79
N THR A 206 -12.86 8.12 5.43
CA THR A 206 -12.65 6.68 5.60
C THR A 206 -11.69 6.46 6.77
N CYS A 207 -12.14 5.78 7.82
CA CYS A 207 -11.30 5.59 9.01
C CYS A 207 -10.17 4.58 8.73
N PRO A 208 -8.88 5.00 8.73
CA PRO A 208 -7.79 4.07 8.43
C PRO A 208 -7.56 3.03 9.53
N MET A 209 -8.11 3.24 10.74
CA MET A 209 -8.06 2.26 11.82
C MET A 209 -8.93 1.02 11.56
N THR A 210 -9.84 1.07 10.58
CA THR A 210 -10.60 -0.12 10.13
C THR A 210 -9.76 -1.05 9.26
N CYS A 211 -8.54 -0.65 8.89
CA CYS A 211 -7.61 -1.52 8.19
C CYS A 211 -7.19 -2.70 9.09
N PRO A 212 -7.40 -3.96 8.66
CA PRO A 212 -7.08 -5.13 9.47
C PRO A 212 -5.58 -5.29 9.78
N LYS A 213 -4.72 -4.61 9.02
CA LYS A 213 -3.27 -4.54 9.26
C LYS A 213 -2.86 -3.32 10.09
N ASN A 214 -3.81 -2.53 10.58
CA ASN A 214 -3.57 -1.26 11.30
C ASN A 214 -2.67 -0.27 10.53
N MET A 215 -2.78 -0.24 9.22
CA MET A 215 -2.01 0.68 8.35
C MET A 215 -2.63 2.08 8.39
N ARG A 216 -2.41 2.81 9.49
CA ARG A 216 -3.00 4.14 9.70
C ARG A 216 -2.37 5.22 8.82
N ASN A 217 -1.09 5.13 8.54
CA ASN A 217 -0.31 6.24 7.98
C ASN A 217 -0.08 6.14 6.46
N GLY A 218 -0.53 5.07 5.84
CA GLY A 218 -0.36 4.87 4.40
C GLY A 218 -0.70 3.46 3.96
N PRO A 219 -0.84 3.24 2.65
CA PRO A 219 -1.14 1.94 2.10
C PRO A 219 0.01 0.95 2.29
N CYS A 220 -0.33 -0.33 2.49
CA CYS A 220 0.66 -1.41 2.54
C CYS A 220 0.99 -2.01 1.17
N GLY A 221 0.25 -1.62 0.12
CA GLY A 221 0.36 -2.24 -1.21
C GLY A 221 -0.26 -3.63 -1.33
N GLY A 222 -0.75 -4.23 -0.24
CA GLY A 222 -1.37 -5.55 -0.21
C GLY A 222 -2.85 -5.53 -0.54
N THR A 223 -3.18 -5.12 -1.75
CA THR A 223 -4.54 -5.18 -2.29
C THR A 223 -4.56 -6.00 -3.57
N HIS A 224 -5.60 -6.80 -3.75
CA HIS A 224 -5.85 -7.56 -4.95
C HIS A 224 -7.27 -7.28 -5.44
N GLN A 225 -7.40 -6.75 -6.65
CA GLN A 225 -8.71 -6.36 -7.24
C GLN A 225 -9.56 -5.48 -6.30
N GLY A 226 -8.93 -4.56 -5.57
CA GLY A 226 -9.61 -3.68 -4.63
C GLY A 226 -9.89 -4.29 -3.26
N GLN A 227 -9.64 -5.57 -3.05
CA GLN A 227 -9.85 -6.28 -1.78
C GLN A 227 -8.57 -6.38 -0.97
N CYS A 228 -8.69 -6.55 0.35
CA CYS A 228 -7.56 -6.74 1.24
C CYS A 228 -6.96 -8.15 1.06
N GLU A 229 -5.62 -8.25 0.96
CA GLU A 229 -4.95 -9.55 0.81
C GLU A 229 -5.07 -10.45 2.06
N VAL A 230 -5.29 -9.88 3.26
CA VAL A 230 -5.46 -10.64 4.50
C VAL A 230 -6.91 -11.04 4.72
N TYR A 231 -7.85 -10.19 4.33
CA TYR A 231 -9.29 -10.42 4.41
C TYR A 231 -9.91 -10.19 3.03
N PRO A 232 -9.90 -11.20 2.15
CA PRO A 232 -10.39 -11.07 0.76
C PRO A 232 -11.85 -10.63 0.65
N ASP A 233 -12.63 -10.81 1.69
CA ASP A 233 -14.05 -10.40 1.75
C ASP A 233 -14.22 -8.90 2.04
N LYS A 234 -13.14 -8.21 2.41
CA LYS A 234 -13.18 -6.78 2.78
C LYS A 234 -12.50 -5.92 1.72
N PRO A 235 -13.15 -4.85 1.27
CA PRO A 235 -12.52 -3.90 0.39
C PRO A 235 -11.31 -3.24 1.09
N CYS A 236 -10.27 -2.97 0.33
CA CYS A 236 -9.09 -2.29 0.84
C CYS A 236 -9.42 -0.84 1.21
N ILE A 237 -9.23 -0.48 2.46
CA ILE A 237 -9.48 0.88 2.99
C ILE A 237 -8.70 1.93 2.20
N TRP A 238 -7.46 1.66 1.84
CA TRP A 238 -6.62 2.61 1.12
C TRP A 238 -7.00 2.78 -0.35
N VAL A 239 -7.62 1.76 -0.96
CA VAL A 239 -8.24 1.91 -2.28
C VAL A 239 -9.45 2.83 -2.19
N GLN A 240 -10.30 2.66 -1.17
CA GLN A 240 -11.46 3.55 -0.95
C GLN A 240 -11.02 5.01 -0.71
N VAL A 241 -9.98 5.22 0.11
CA VAL A 241 -9.42 6.57 0.35
C VAL A 241 -8.96 7.20 -0.97
N TYR A 242 -8.22 6.43 -1.77
CA TYR A 242 -7.71 6.91 -3.06
C TYR A 242 -8.86 7.23 -4.04
N GLU A 243 -9.81 6.31 -4.24
CA GLU A 243 -10.95 6.51 -5.14
C GLU A 243 -11.79 7.74 -4.76
N ARG A 244 -12.01 7.97 -3.45
CA ARG A 244 -12.72 9.14 -2.95
C ARG A 244 -11.93 10.44 -3.16
N ALA A 245 -10.63 10.40 -2.93
CA ALA A 245 -9.76 11.54 -3.17
C ALA A 245 -9.69 11.89 -4.66
N GLU A 246 -9.66 10.89 -5.54
CA GLU A 246 -9.68 11.07 -6.99
C GLU A 246 -11.00 11.68 -7.45
N ALA A 247 -12.13 11.15 -6.98
CA ALA A 247 -13.46 11.71 -7.25
C ALA A 247 -13.60 13.17 -6.77
N GLY A 248 -12.96 13.51 -5.65
CA GLY A 248 -12.88 14.86 -5.10
C GLY A 248 -11.81 15.76 -5.72
N ARG A 249 -10.99 15.25 -6.64
CA ARG A 249 -9.79 15.94 -7.19
C ARG A 249 -8.78 16.36 -6.10
N ARG A 250 -8.63 15.54 -5.06
CA ARG A 250 -7.80 15.81 -3.87
C ARG A 250 -6.69 14.80 -3.65
N VAL A 251 -6.29 14.06 -4.68
CA VAL A 251 -5.21 13.05 -4.58
C VAL A 251 -3.91 13.65 -4.03
N ASP A 252 -3.61 14.90 -4.36
CA ASP A 252 -2.41 15.58 -3.86
C ASP A 252 -2.46 15.84 -2.34
N GLU A 253 -3.64 15.92 -1.75
CA GLU A 253 -3.80 16.07 -0.29
C GLU A 253 -3.41 14.79 0.46
N LEU A 254 -3.46 13.61 -0.20
CA LEU A 254 -3.00 12.34 0.37
C LEU A 254 -1.49 12.28 0.59
N LYS A 255 -0.73 13.21 0.03
CA LYS A 255 0.71 13.37 0.27
C LYS A 255 1.01 14.02 1.62
N THR A 256 0.00 14.47 2.37
CA THR A 256 0.17 15.04 3.70
C THR A 256 0.72 13.99 4.66
N PHE A 257 1.83 14.33 5.31
CA PHE A 257 2.43 13.44 6.31
C PHE A 257 1.50 13.24 7.50
N ILE A 258 1.24 12.00 7.87
CA ILE A 258 0.46 11.63 9.04
C ILE A 258 1.41 11.16 10.12
N PRO A 259 1.53 11.89 11.26
CA PRO A 259 2.42 11.50 12.34
C PRO A 259 1.96 10.20 13.01
N ALA A 260 2.88 9.60 13.76
CA ALA A 260 2.56 8.44 14.59
C ALA A 260 1.43 8.76 15.58
N ARG A 261 0.65 7.75 15.94
CA ARG A 261 -0.44 7.89 16.90
C ARG A 261 0.11 8.05 18.33
N HIS A 262 -0.42 9.01 19.06
CA HIS A 262 -0.20 9.14 20.50
C HIS A 262 -1.09 8.13 21.23
N ARG A 263 -0.50 7.06 21.72
CA ARG A 263 -1.26 5.96 22.35
C ARG A 263 -1.94 6.36 23.64
N GLU A 264 -1.39 7.33 24.36
CA GLU A 264 -1.96 7.90 25.58
C GLU A 264 -3.29 8.61 25.36
N LEU A 265 -3.63 8.95 24.13
CA LEU A 265 -4.92 9.56 23.77
C LEU A 265 -6.00 8.52 23.42
N GLU A 266 -5.68 7.25 23.42
CA GLU A 266 -6.64 6.18 23.14
C GLU A 266 -7.76 6.17 24.17
N GLY A 267 -9.02 6.09 23.72
CA GLY A 267 -10.19 6.18 24.61
C GLY A 267 -10.50 7.60 25.09
N THR A 268 -9.93 8.64 24.44
CA THR A 268 -10.27 10.04 24.73
C THR A 268 -10.94 10.71 23.53
N SER A 269 -11.66 11.83 23.77
CA SER A 269 -12.30 12.59 22.69
C SER A 269 -11.29 13.19 21.73
N SER A 270 -11.41 12.84 20.46
CA SER A 270 -10.54 13.42 19.43
C SER A 270 -10.87 14.87 19.10
N TYR A 271 -12.07 15.35 19.43
CA TYR A 271 -12.40 16.77 19.32
C TYR A 271 -11.70 17.58 20.42
N ILE A 272 -11.77 17.11 21.67
CA ILE A 272 -11.03 17.75 22.78
C ILE A 272 -9.55 17.78 22.45
N ASN A 273 -8.97 16.65 22.01
CA ASN A 273 -7.55 16.58 21.68
C ASN A 273 -7.14 17.54 20.56
N TYR A 274 -7.98 17.69 19.55
CA TYR A 274 -7.73 18.61 18.44
C TYR A 274 -7.75 20.08 18.91
N PHE A 275 -8.83 20.49 19.59
CA PHE A 275 -8.97 21.89 20.01
C PHE A 275 -7.98 22.30 21.09
N LEU A 276 -7.49 21.33 21.88
CA LEU A 276 -6.45 21.57 22.89
C LEU A 276 -5.02 21.31 22.38
N GLY A 277 -4.85 21.00 21.10
CA GLY A 277 -3.53 20.81 20.48
C GLY A 277 -2.76 19.58 20.95
N ARG A 278 -3.47 18.53 21.43
CA ARG A 278 -2.85 17.31 21.97
C ARG A 278 -2.49 16.27 20.90
N ASP A 279 -3.13 16.33 19.75
CA ASP A 279 -3.12 15.23 18.77
C ASP A 279 -2.11 15.39 17.62
N SER A 280 -1.29 16.43 17.63
CA SER A 280 -0.26 16.71 16.60
C SER A 280 -0.78 16.58 15.16
N ARG A 281 -2.09 16.82 14.93
CA ARG A 281 -2.70 16.66 13.62
C ARG A 281 -2.10 17.67 12.64
N PRO A 282 -1.60 17.23 11.46
CA PRO A 282 -1.15 18.17 10.45
C PRO A 282 -2.33 18.99 9.92
N GLU A 283 -2.10 20.25 9.68
CA GLU A 283 -3.06 21.06 8.92
C GLU A 283 -3.15 20.50 7.49
N ARG A 284 -4.36 20.48 6.93
CA ARG A 284 -4.62 20.10 5.54
C ARG A 284 -3.83 21.01 4.61
N ARG A 285 -2.64 20.76 4.24
CA ARG A 285 -1.82 21.49 3.24
C ARG A 285 -0.37 21.73 3.65
N GLN A 286 0.15 21.05 4.65
CA GLN A 286 1.60 21.00 4.75
C GLN A 286 2.10 20.00 3.67
N PRO A 287 2.79 20.48 2.61
CA PRO A 287 3.38 19.58 1.65
C PRO A 287 4.34 18.65 2.38
N LEU A 288 4.45 17.40 1.90
CA LEU A 288 5.55 16.52 2.31
C LEU A 288 6.83 17.36 2.29
N VAL A 289 7.53 17.38 3.41
CA VAL A 289 8.89 17.91 3.45
C VAL A 289 9.61 17.35 2.24
N GLN A 290 10.01 18.20 1.31
CA GLN A 290 10.90 17.79 0.23
C GLN A 290 12.12 17.19 0.94
N ILE A 291 12.29 15.88 0.81
CA ILE A 291 13.53 15.24 1.23
C ILE A 291 14.57 15.82 0.26
N THR A 292 15.16 16.92 0.66
CA THR A 292 16.33 17.47 -0.02
C THR A 292 17.35 16.35 0.05
N PRO A 293 17.88 15.85 -1.08
CA PRO A 293 18.94 14.87 -1.02
C PRO A 293 20.06 15.50 -0.20
N ALA A 294 20.51 14.79 0.85
CA ALA A 294 21.65 15.23 1.66
C ALA A 294 22.76 15.63 0.69
N SER A 295 23.16 16.89 0.74
CA SER A 295 24.35 17.37 0.04
C SER A 295 25.52 16.48 0.44
N LYS A 296 26.16 15.87 -0.56
CA LYS A 296 27.39 15.09 -0.37
C LYS A 296 28.49 15.95 0.21
#